data_15b2372511b1b65c0a3bd11a6b4f9e1f
#
_entry.id   15b2372511b1b65c0a3bd11a6b4f9e1f
#
_cell.length_a   1.000
_cell.length_b   1.000
_cell.length_c   1.000
_cell.angle_alpha   90.00
_cell.angle_beta   90.00
_cell.angle_gamma   90.00
#
_symmetry.space_group_name_H-M   'P 1'
#
loop_
_entity.id
_entity.type
_entity.pdbx_description
1 polymer ?
#
loop_
_entity_poly.entity_id
_entity_poly.type
_entity_poly.pdbx_seq_one_letter_code
_entity_poly.pdbx_strand_id
1 'polypeptide(L)'
;MTISSTDQIAHFVMDGEGNVLEWDDASVSIFGWTRDEALGAKLSELIIPPEQRALHEAGLVHYKSTGQGKFIGKPLQIVTHHRGGGEVPVAITISMERDGEGYRFPTVARVIERA
;
A
#
# COMPACT_ATOMS: atom_id res chain seq x y z
N MET A 1 30.46 1.10 2.00
CA MET A 1 29.33 0.25 2.13
C MET A 1 28.12 0.80 1.37
N THR A 2 27.47 -0.04 0.67
CA THR A 2 26.35 0.38 -0.14
C THR A 2 25.06 0.13 0.61
N ILE A 3 24.20 1.12 0.64
CA ILE A 3 22.88 0.94 1.20
C ILE A 3 22.04 0.24 0.16
N SER A 4 21.53 -0.91 0.53
CA SER A 4 20.69 -1.70 -0.36
C SER A 4 19.32 -1.09 -0.47
N SER A 5 18.73 -1.17 -1.66
CA SER A 5 17.33 -0.75 -1.84
C SER A 5 16.39 -1.60 -0.99
N THR A 6 16.82 -2.80 -0.60
CA THR A 6 16.01 -3.66 0.28
C THR A 6 15.87 -3.08 1.68
N ASP A 7 16.69 -2.08 2.04
CA ASP A 7 16.56 -1.40 3.31
C ASP A 7 15.48 -0.32 3.30
N GLN A 8 14.94 -0.01 2.13
CA GLN A 8 13.90 1.01 2.03
C GLN A 8 12.56 0.46 2.49
N ILE A 9 11.95 1.16 3.41
CA ILE A 9 10.68 0.75 4.00
C ILE A 9 9.73 1.94 3.95
N ALA A 10 8.61 1.75 3.26
CA ALA A 10 7.56 2.76 3.16
C ALA A 10 6.50 2.53 4.22
N HIS A 11 6.01 3.61 4.79
CA HIS A 11 4.87 3.59 5.70
C HIS A 11 3.79 4.48 5.11
N PHE A 12 2.63 3.92 4.90
CA PHE A 12 1.50 4.70 4.44
C PHE A 12 0.21 4.16 5.07
N VAL A 13 -0.83 4.98 5.02
CA VAL A 13 -2.10 4.63 5.64
C VAL A 13 -3.21 4.99 4.66
N MET A 14 -4.18 4.10 4.50
CA MET A 14 -5.38 4.41 3.76
C MET A 14 -6.60 4.28 4.66
N ASP A 15 -7.70 4.92 4.28
CA ASP A 15 -8.96 4.79 5.00
C ASP A 15 -9.79 3.63 4.45
N GLY A 16 -11.00 3.46 4.98
CA GLY A 16 -11.88 2.35 4.58
C GLY A 16 -12.39 2.44 3.15
N GLU A 17 -12.25 3.57 2.49
CA GLU A 17 -12.58 3.74 1.08
C GLU A 17 -11.38 3.60 0.17
N GLY A 18 -10.21 3.34 0.74
CA GLY A 18 -8.99 3.18 -0.03
C GLY A 18 -8.26 4.48 -0.33
N ASN A 19 -8.66 5.59 0.26
CA ASN A 19 -8.01 6.87 0.06
C ASN A 19 -6.79 6.99 0.96
N VAL A 20 -5.69 7.53 0.44
CA VAL A 20 -4.45 7.68 1.20
C VAL A 20 -4.59 8.78 2.24
N LEU A 21 -4.27 8.45 3.47
CA LEU A 21 -4.28 9.40 4.59
C LEU A 21 -2.89 9.86 4.97
N GLU A 22 -1.89 8.98 4.86
CA GLU A 22 -0.49 9.28 5.20
C GLU A 22 0.42 8.66 4.16
N TRP A 23 1.51 9.35 3.85
CA TRP A 23 2.44 8.94 2.81
C TRP A 23 3.80 9.52 3.18
N ASP A 24 4.71 8.67 3.64
CA ASP A 24 6.00 9.16 4.15
C ASP A 24 7.03 9.38 3.03
N ASP A 25 8.21 9.86 3.42
CA ASP A 25 9.25 10.18 2.45
C ASP A 25 9.73 8.94 1.71
N ALA A 26 9.77 7.79 2.40
CA ALA A 26 10.16 6.55 1.75
C ALA A 26 9.13 6.14 0.70
N SER A 27 7.84 6.38 0.96
CA SER A 27 6.78 6.12 -0.02
C SER A 27 6.98 6.97 -1.27
N VAL A 28 7.34 8.24 -1.10
CA VAL A 28 7.66 9.11 -2.23
C VAL A 28 8.80 8.52 -3.06
N SER A 29 9.88 8.11 -2.40
CA SER A 29 11.04 7.58 -3.09
C SER A 29 10.76 6.24 -3.78
N ILE A 30 10.04 5.36 -3.11
CA ILE A 30 9.83 4.00 -3.60
C ILE A 30 8.81 3.97 -4.74
N PHE A 31 7.71 4.71 -4.61
CA PHE A 31 6.61 4.63 -5.56
C PHE A 31 6.57 5.79 -6.55
N GLY A 32 7.31 6.87 -6.29
CA GLY A 32 7.43 7.97 -7.23
C GLY A 32 6.33 9.03 -7.17
N TRP A 33 5.33 8.85 -6.30
CA TRP A 33 4.28 9.84 -6.13
C TRP A 33 4.67 10.80 -5.01
N THR A 34 4.50 12.10 -5.23
CA THR A 34 4.72 13.07 -4.16
C THR A 34 3.63 12.92 -3.10
N ARG A 35 3.91 13.46 -1.91
CA ARG A 35 2.92 13.42 -0.85
C ARG A 35 1.64 14.15 -1.27
N ASP A 36 1.76 15.30 -1.91
CA ASP A 36 0.60 16.06 -2.37
C ASP A 36 -0.22 15.30 -3.39
N GLU A 37 0.43 14.55 -4.27
CA GLU A 37 -0.27 13.74 -5.25
C GLU A 37 -0.98 12.54 -4.61
N ALA A 38 -0.36 11.97 -3.59
CA ALA A 38 -0.85 10.74 -2.98
C ALA A 38 -1.99 10.97 -2.00
N LEU A 39 -1.89 12.02 -1.18
CA LEU A 39 -2.90 12.26 -0.14
C LEU A 39 -4.27 12.48 -0.75
N GLY A 40 -5.24 11.71 -0.31
CA GLY A 40 -6.61 11.78 -0.81
C GLY A 40 -6.86 10.99 -2.08
N ALA A 41 -5.82 10.46 -2.72
CA ALA A 41 -5.99 9.65 -3.92
C ALA A 41 -6.28 8.20 -3.53
N LYS A 42 -6.82 7.45 -4.47
CA LYS A 42 -7.04 6.01 -4.27
C LYS A 42 -5.72 5.28 -4.33
N LEU A 43 -5.40 4.54 -3.27
CA LEU A 43 -4.15 3.77 -3.23
C LEU A 43 -4.07 2.80 -4.41
N SER A 44 -5.18 2.17 -4.77
CA SER A 44 -5.19 1.23 -5.87
C SER A 44 -4.78 1.86 -7.20
N GLU A 45 -5.08 3.14 -7.39
CA GLU A 45 -4.68 3.84 -8.61
C GLU A 45 -3.21 4.25 -8.61
N LEU A 46 -2.61 4.34 -7.42
CA LEU A 46 -1.22 4.76 -7.29
C LEU A 46 -0.26 3.60 -7.48
N ILE A 47 -0.50 2.48 -6.82
CA ILE A 47 0.50 1.41 -6.74
C ILE A 47 0.01 0.03 -7.15
N ILE A 48 -1.29 -0.17 -7.38
CA ILE A 48 -1.82 -1.48 -7.74
C ILE A 48 -1.90 -1.59 -9.27
N PRO A 49 -1.36 -2.67 -9.86
CA PRO A 49 -1.47 -2.85 -11.30
C PRO A 49 -2.93 -2.81 -11.77
N PRO A 50 -3.21 -2.21 -12.93
CA PRO A 50 -4.60 -2.01 -13.37
C PRO A 50 -5.44 -3.29 -13.38
N GLU A 51 -4.84 -4.41 -13.77
CA GLU A 51 -5.55 -5.69 -13.88
C GLU A 51 -5.93 -6.27 -12.51
N GLN A 52 -5.37 -5.71 -11.43
CA GLN A 52 -5.64 -6.19 -10.06
C GLN A 52 -6.46 -5.21 -9.24
N ARG A 53 -6.77 -4.03 -9.80
CA ARG A 53 -7.47 -2.99 -9.02
C ARG A 53 -8.86 -3.42 -8.59
N ALA A 54 -9.61 -4.07 -9.47
CA ALA A 54 -10.95 -4.51 -9.14
C ALA A 54 -10.94 -5.52 -7.99
N LEU A 55 -9.96 -6.43 -8.00
CA LEU A 55 -9.83 -7.41 -6.94
C LEU A 55 -9.47 -6.75 -5.61
N HIS A 56 -8.58 -5.76 -5.65
CA HIS A 56 -8.21 -5.00 -4.47
C HIS A 56 -9.41 -4.28 -3.87
N GLU A 57 -10.20 -3.61 -4.71
CA GLU A 57 -11.39 -2.89 -4.25
C GLU A 57 -12.44 -3.85 -3.67
N ALA A 58 -12.62 -5.00 -4.31
CA ALA A 58 -13.56 -6.03 -3.82
C ALA A 58 -13.12 -6.55 -2.46
N GLY A 59 -11.82 -6.73 -2.27
CA GLY A 59 -11.28 -7.18 -0.98
C GLY A 59 -11.55 -6.18 0.14
N LEU A 60 -11.44 -4.89 -0.16
CA LEU A 60 -11.72 -3.84 0.82
C LEU A 60 -13.20 -3.83 1.20
N VAL A 61 -14.09 -3.93 0.21
CA VAL A 61 -15.54 -4.01 0.47
C VAL A 61 -15.85 -5.24 1.33
N HIS A 62 -15.25 -6.38 1.01
CA HIS A 62 -15.45 -7.60 1.79
C HIS A 62 -15.02 -7.40 3.23
N TYR A 63 -13.86 -6.78 3.45
CA TYR A 63 -13.37 -6.54 4.80
C TYR A 63 -14.34 -5.66 5.60
N LYS A 64 -14.83 -4.59 4.99
CA LYS A 64 -15.76 -3.69 5.68
C LYS A 64 -17.08 -4.38 6.03
N SER A 65 -17.51 -5.35 5.23
CA SER A 65 -18.76 -6.08 5.46
C SER A 65 -18.62 -7.15 6.53
N THR A 66 -17.46 -7.82 6.59
CA THR A 66 -17.30 -9.02 7.42
C THR A 66 -16.31 -8.85 8.56
N GLY A 67 -15.44 -7.84 8.50
CA GLY A 67 -14.35 -7.68 9.45
C GLY A 67 -13.23 -8.70 9.26
N GLN A 68 -13.23 -9.43 8.15
CA GLN A 68 -12.24 -10.48 7.88
C GLN A 68 -11.57 -10.24 6.54
N GLY A 69 -10.24 -10.33 6.54
CA GLY A 69 -9.45 -10.23 5.33
C GLY A 69 -8.28 -11.17 5.41
N LYS A 70 -7.98 -11.83 4.28
CA LYS A 70 -6.94 -12.85 4.24
C LYS A 70 -5.56 -12.31 4.59
N PHE A 71 -5.31 -11.05 4.25
CA PHE A 71 -3.96 -10.51 4.30
C PHE A 71 -3.74 -9.53 5.44
N ILE A 72 -4.77 -9.25 6.22
CA ILE A 72 -4.62 -8.32 7.34
C ILE A 72 -3.76 -8.99 8.42
N GLY A 73 -2.66 -8.31 8.78
CA GLY A 73 -1.76 -8.78 9.81
C GLY A 73 -0.76 -9.85 9.37
N LYS A 74 -0.75 -10.21 8.09
CA LYS A 74 0.15 -11.25 7.57
C LYS A 74 1.06 -10.67 6.49
N PRO A 75 2.35 -10.99 6.51
CA PRO A 75 3.25 -10.54 5.44
C PRO A 75 2.84 -11.12 4.09
N LEU A 76 2.98 -10.33 3.05
CA LEU A 76 2.57 -10.72 1.72
C LEU A 76 3.56 -10.11 0.72
N GLN A 77 4.00 -10.90 -0.25
CA GLN A 77 4.86 -10.39 -1.32
C GLN A 77 3.99 -10.08 -2.52
N ILE A 78 4.06 -8.84 -2.99
CA ILE A 78 3.29 -8.39 -4.15
C ILE A 78 4.15 -7.52 -5.04
N VAL A 79 3.71 -7.34 -6.27
CA VAL A 79 4.33 -6.41 -7.20
C VAL A 79 3.45 -5.18 -7.27
N THR A 80 4.04 -4.02 -7.03
CA THR A 80 3.35 -2.74 -7.12
C THR A 80 3.86 -1.97 -8.33
N HIS A 81 3.16 -0.89 -8.66
CA HIS A 81 3.56 -0.02 -9.78
C HIS A 81 4.22 1.24 -9.27
N HIS A 82 5.19 1.71 -10.04
CA HIS A 82 5.83 3.01 -9.84
C HIS A 82 5.13 4.03 -10.75
N ARG A 83 5.10 5.28 -10.31
CA ARG A 83 4.51 6.36 -11.10
C ARG A 83 5.08 6.45 -12.50
N GLY A 84 6.39 6.19 -12.62
CA GLY A 84 7.08 6.23 -13.91
C GLY A 84 6.81 5.05 -14.82
N GLY A 85 6.02 4.07 -14.38
CA GLY A 85 5.63 2.93 -15.20
C GLY A 85 6.36 1.63 -14.90
N GLY A 86 7.34 1.63 -14.00
CA GLY A 86 8.04 0.42 -13.63
C GLY A 86 7.31 -0.37 -12.56
N GLU A 87 7.84 -1.54 -12.25
CA GLU A 87 7.32 -2.40 -11.19
C GLU A 87 8.22 -2.35 -9.97
N VAL A 88 7.61 -2.41 -8.79
CA VAL A 88 8.33 -2.42 -7.52
C VAL A 88 7.84 -3.61 -6.71
N PRO A 89 8.63 -4.67 -6.59
CA PRO A 89 8.25 -5.80 -5.74
C PRO A 89 8.47 -5.42 -4.27
N VAL A 90 7.49 -5.73 -3.44
CA VAL A 90 7.55 -5.38 -2.02
C VAL A 90 7.03 -6.53 -1.17
N ALA A 91 7.53 -6.60 0.07
CA ALA A 91 6.94 -7.38 1.13
C ALA A 91 6.10 -6.40 1.95
N ILE A 92 4.81 -6.65 2.03
CA ILE A 92 3.86 -5.71 2.61
C ILE A 92 3.16 -6.35 3.80
N THR A 93 2.94 -5.56 4.84
CA THR A 93 2.12 -5.97 5.99
C THR A 93 1.09 -4.89 6.23
N ILE A 94 -0.18 -5.28 6.21
CA ILE A 94 -1.30 -4.37 6.38
C ILE A 94 -1.89 -4.61 7.76
N SER A 95 -2.03 -3.53 8.54
CA SER A 95 -2.69 -3.56 9.83
C SER A 95 -4.03 -2.85 9.73
N MET A 96 -4.83 -2.99 10.77
CA MET A 96 -6.13 -2.32 10.79
C MET A 96 -6.33 -1.66 12.14
N GLU A 97 -6.81 -0.41 12.10
CA GLU A 97 -7.21 0.34 13.28
C GLU A 97 -8.60 0.91 13.06
N ARG A 98 -9.35 1.06 14.14
CA ARG A 98 -10.63 1.75 14.08
C ARG A 98 -10.40 3.23 14.34
N ASP A 99 -11.10 4.05 13.58
CA ASP A 99 -11.04 5.51 13.71
C ASP A 99 -12.48 6.00 13.75
N GLY A 100 -13.03 6.07 14.96
CA GLY A 100 -14.46 6.32 15.10
C GLY A 100 -15.25 5.17 14.49
N GLU A 101 -16.10 5.47 13.53
CA GLU A 101 -16.87 4.43 12.82
C GLU A 101 -16.16 3.94 11.56
N GLY A 102 -15.03 4.55 11.23
CA GLY A 102 -14.28 4.19 10.04
C GLY A 102 -13.11 3.29 10.31
N TYR A 103 -12.36 3.02 9.25
CA TYR A 103 -11.17 2.18 9.31
C TYR A 103 -9.93 2.97 8.88
N ARG A 104 -8.81 2.63 9.48
CA ARG A 104 -7.47 3.03 9.02
C ARG A 104 -6.68 1.75 8.80
N PHE A 105 -5.92 1.72 7.71
CA PHE A 105 -5.08 0.58 7.39
C PHE A 105 -3.61 1.02 7.32
N PRO A 106 -2.93 1.07 8.48
CA PRO A 106 -1.48 1.33 8.46
C PRO A 106 -0.77 0.20 7.74
N THR A 107 0.12 0.56 6.84
CA THR A 107 0.78 -0.41 5.97
C THR A 107 2.27 -0.16 5.94
N VAL A 108 3.04 -1.22 6.03
CA VAL A 108 4.49 -1.20 5.89
C VAL A 108 4.84 -1.99 4.63
N ALA A 109 5.59 -1.38 3.73
CA ALA A 109 6.00 -2.02 2.49
C ALA A 109 7.51 -1.93 2.37
N ARG A 110 8.18 -3.06 2.33
CA ARG A 110 9.63 -3.13 2.19
C ARG A 110 9.98 -3.59 0.79
N VAL A 111 10.84 -2.83 0.12
CA VAL A 111 11.29 -3.22 -1.22
C VAL A 111 12.09 -4.51 -1.13
N ILE A 112 11.80 -5.46 -2.01
CA ILE A 112 12.54 -6.72 -2.08
C ILE A 112 13.18 -6.84 -3.45
N GLU A 113 14.30 -7.56 -3.49
CA GLU A 113 14.99 -7.80 -4.74
C GLU A 113 14.47 -9.08 -5.36
N ARG A 114 14.36 -9.06 -6.67
CA ARG A 114 14.07 -10.27 -7.41
C ARG A 114 15.35 -11.05 -7.62
N ALA A 115 15.24 -12.34 -7.39
CA ALA A 115 16.36 -13.22 -7.66
C ALA A 115 16.57 -13.38 -9.16
#